data_45fa0caf5d96ba811e4ba25f27e812f4
#
_entry.id   45fa0caf5d96ba811e4ba25f27e812f4
#
_cell.length_a   1.000
_cell.length_b   1.000
_cell.length_c   1.000
_cell.angle_alpha   90.00
_cell.angle_beta   90.00
_cell.angle_gamma   90.00
#
_symmetry.space_group_name_H-M   'P 1'
#
loop_
_entity.id
_entity.type
_entity.pdbx_description
1 polymer ?
#
loop_
_entity_poly.entity_id
_entity_poly.type
_entity_poly.pdbx_seq_one_letter_code
_entity_poly.pdbx_strand_id
1 'polypeptide(L)'
;SAFLAFDPDNPVIVYGGTYQGNIDKWDAATGESKSIKQYPELGLSVAPKDSKYRYNWNAPIITSPHDRNTIYHAGNVVFKSTDEGQSWTTISPDLTRNEIDKHGPGGGPYTNEAAGGENYNTITYLTESTHEEGVLWAGTDDGLLQVTRDGGSNWTNVTPVGIKDGIINSIEVSPHNPTAAYVVVM
;
A
#
# COMPACT_ATOMS: atom_id res chain seq x y z
N SER A 1 11.87 -1.52 8.03
CA SER A 1 11.84 -2.36 6.82
C SER A 1 10.45 -2.25 6.22
N ALA A 2 10.40 -2.07 4.95
CA ALA A 2 9.17 -1.96 4.21
C ALA A 2 9.43 -2.46 2.78
N PHE A 3 8.50 -2.26 1.91
CA PHE A 3 8.70 -2.52 0.50
C PHE A 3 9.79 -1.62 -0.08
N LEU A 4 10.48 -2.15 -1.07
CA LEU A 4 11.38 -1.41 -1.97
C LEU A 4 10.84 -1.56 -3.38
N ALA A 5 10.81 -0.46 -4.10
CA ALA A 5 10.51 -0.45 -5.52
C ALA A 5 11.65 0.26 -6.27
N PHE A 6 11.95 -0.22 -7.46
CA PHE A 6 12.99 0.35 -8.30
C PHE A 6 12.35 1.04 -9.50
N ASP A 7 12.94 2.15 -9.92
CA ASP A 7 12.57 2.75 -11.21
C ASP A 7 12.86 1.71 -12.31
N PRO A 8 11.87 1.37 -13.16
CA PRO A 8 12.04 0.30 -14.14
C PRO A 8 13.09 0.61 -15.23
N ASP A 9 13.34 1.89 -15.50
CA ASP A 9 14.29 2.33 -16.51
C ASP A 9 15.62 2.82 -15.93
N ASN A 10 15.64 3.12 -14.63
CA ASN A 10 16.83 3.65 -13.96
C ASN A 10 17.03 2.98 -12.59
N PRO A 11 17.71 1.83 -12.54
CA PRO A 11 17.84 1.03 -11.30
C PRO A 11 18.66 1.70 -10.19
N VAL A 12 19.26 2.87 -10.42
CA VAL A 12 19.91 3.64 -9.35
C VAL A 12 18.90 4.45 -8.54
N ILE A 13 17.67 4.63 -9.03
CA ILE A 13 16.57 5.24 -8.29
C ILE A 13 15.78 4.16 -7.55
N VAL A 14 15.70 4.33 -6.25
CA VAL A 14 15.01 3.39 -5.36
C VAL A 14 13.97 4.15 -4.53
N TYR A 15 12.78 3.59 -4.46
CA TYR A 15 11.73 4.03 -3.54
C TYR A 15 11.72 3.10 -2.35
N GLY A 16 11.99 3.63 -1.17
CA GLY A 16 12.07 2.86 0.06
C GLY A 16 11.15 3.38 1.15
N GLY A 17 10.48 2.48 1.83
CA GLY A 17 9.56 2.81 2.91
C GLY A 17 10.11 2.53 4.30
N THR A 18 9.56 3.22 5.28
CA THR A 18 9.71 2.94 6.70
C THR A 18 8.35 2.98 7.40
N TYR A 19 8.34 2.94 8.73
CA TYR A 19 7.10 2.97 9.52
C TYR A 19 6.19 4.15 9.18
N GLN A 20 4.90 4.00 9.44
CA GLN A 20 3.91 5.07 9.31
C GLN A 20 3.71 5.58 7.87
N GLY A 21 3.99 4.74 6.88
CA GLY A 21 3.89 5.12 5.48
C GLY A 21 4.90 6.17 5.03
N ASN A 22 6.01 6.33 5.76
CA ASN A 22 7.10 7.15 5.25
C ASN A 22 7.71 6.48 4.04
N ILE A 23 7.98 7.25 3.02
CA ILE A 23 8.57 6.81 1.77
C ILE A 23 9.58 7.86 1.30
N ASP A 24 10.76 7.39 0.91
CA ASP A 24 11.83 8.21 0.36
C ASP A 24 12.18 7.74 -1.06
N LYS A 25 12.48 8.69 -1.91
CA LYS A 25 13.17 8.47 -3.18
C LYS A 25 14.66 8.64 -2.93
N TRP A 26 15.44 7.61 -3.22
CA TRP A 26 16.90 7.61 -3.08
C TRP A 26 17.56 7.43 -4.43
N ASP A 27 18.57 8.28 -4.69
CA ASP A 27 19.42 8.20 -5.86
C ASP A 27 20.80 7.63 -5.45
N ALA A 28 21.07 6.40 -5.87
CA ALA A 28 22.32 5.71 -5.54
C ALA A 28 23.56 6.34 -6.23
N ALA A 29 23.39 7.07 -7.34
CA ALA A 29 24.49 7.70 -8.05
C ALA A 29 24.99 8.95 -7.32
N THR A 30 24.08 9.71 -6.70
CA THR A 30 24.42 10.95 -5.98
C THR A 30 24.44 10.76 -4.47
N GLY A 31 23.77 9.73 -3.93
CA GLY A 31 23.54 9.51 -2.52
C GLY A 31 22.44 10.41 -1.93
N GLU A 32 21.71 11.14 -2.77
CA GLU A 32 20.63 12.00 -2.31
C GLU A 32 19.39 11.19 -1.93
N SER A 33 18.74 11.58 -0.84
CA SER A 33 17.45 11.07 -0.39
C SER A 33 16.46 12.21 -0.23
N LYS A 34 15.24 12.01 -0.75
CA LYS A 34 14.15 12.96 -0.65
C LYS A 34 12.91 12.26 -0.11
N SER A 35 12.35 12.80 0.98
CA SER A 35 11.05 12.33 1.45
C SER A 35 9.95 12.73 0.48
N ILE A 36 9.15 11.74 0.11
CA ILE A 36 8.03 11.88 -0.83
C ILE A 36 6.73 11.40 -0.21
N LYS A 37 6.62 11.40 1.12
CA LYS A 37 5.41 11.01 1.85
C LYS A 37 4.21 11.85 1.40
N GLN A 38 3.09 11.20 1.13
CA GLN A 38 1.86 11.81 0.60
C GLN A 38 1.21 12.81 1.57
N TYR A 39 1.30 12.52 2.87
CA TYR A 39 0.75 13.35 3.92
C TYR A 39 1.74 13.45 5.08
N PRO A 40 2.22 14.65 5.42
CA PRO A 40 3.28 14.85 6.40
C PRO A 40 2.72 14.75 7.83
N GLU A 41 2.38 13.55 8.27
CA GLU A 41 1.89 13.25 9.60
C GLU A 41 2.92 12.43 10.37
N LEU A 42 3.18 12.81 11.61
CA LEU A 42 3.98 12.02 12.54
C LEU A 42 3.02 11.16 13.36
N GLY A 43 2.95 9.85 13.01
CA GLY A 43 2.02 8.93 13.65
C GLY A 43 2.49 8.32 14.96
N LEU A 44 3.68 8.68 15.49
CA LEU A 44 4.16 8.19 16.78
C LEU A 44 3.25 8.66 17.91
N SER A 45 2.81 7.72 18.74
CA SER A 45 1.90 7.96 19.86
C SER A 45 0.50 8.45 19.45
N VAL A 46 0.14 8.37 18.18
CA VAL A 46 -1.20 8.66 17.68
C VAL A 46 -1.95 7.35 17.50
N ALA A 47 -3.17 7.26 18.04
CA ALA A 47 -4.01 6.09 17.80
C ALA A 47 -4.46 6.05 16.33
N PRO A 48 -4.53 4.89 15.68
CA PRO A 48 -4.96 4.76 14.28
C PRO A 48 -6.29 5.42 13.96
N LYS A 49 -7.23 5.44 14.90
CA LYS A 49 -8.53 6.12 14.76
C LYS A 49 -8.43 7.64 14.62
N ASP A 50 -7.34 8.23 15.11
CA ASP A 50 -7.10 9.69 15.09
C ASP A 50 -6.19 10.09 13.94
N SER A 51 -5.60 9.11 13.22
CA SER A 51 -4.75 9.34 12.05
C SER A 51 -5.60 9.54 10.80
N LYS A 52 -5.15 10.42 9.91
CA LYS A 52 -5.81 10.62 8.62
C LYS A 52 -5.74 9.37 7.74
N TYR A 53 -4.58 8.69 7.77
CA TYR A 53 -4.35 7.44 7.04
C TYR A 53 -3.70 6.43 7.97
N ARG A 54 -4.09 5.16 7.81
CA ARG A 54 -3.50 4.03 8.53
C ARG A 54 -2.54 3.31 7.59
N TYR A 55 -1.36 2.98 8.10
CA TYR A 55 -0.35 2.24 7.34
C TYR A 55 0.07 1.00 8.09
N ASN A 56 0.24 -0.09 7.36
CA ASN A 56 0.87 -1.28 7.88
C ASN A 56 2.36 -1.04 8.13
N TRP A 57 2.96 -1.88 8.94
CA TRP A 57 4.41 -1.95 9.10
C TRP A 57 5.14 -2.03 7.76
N ASN A 58 4.60 -2.85 6.84
CA ASN A 58 5.09 -3.02 5.48
C ASN A 58 4.10 -2.39 4.48
N ALA A 59 3.94 -1.08 4.53
CA ALA A 59 3.09 -0.38 3.57
C ALA A 59 3.58 -0.60 2.13
N PRO A 60 2.73 -1.09 1.21
CA PRO A 60 3.14 -1.41 -0.15
C PRO A 60 3.60 -0.19 -0.94
N ILE A 61 4.71 -0.36 -1.66
CA ILE A 61 5.23 0.59 -2.65
C ILE A 61 5.49 -0.20 -3.92
N ILE A 62 4.94 0.25 -5.04
CA ILE A 62 5.19 -0.34 -6.35
C ILE A 62 5.41 0.74 -7.40
N THR A 63 6.21 0.42 -8.41
CA THR A 63 6.31 1.18 -9.66
C THR A 63 5.38 0.56 -10.70
N SER A 64 4.80 1.39 -11.57
CA SER A 64 3.99 0.87 -12.67
C SER A 64 4.87 0.17 -13.72
N PRO A 65 4.44 -0.99 -14.23
CA PRO A 65 5.11 -1.62 -15.37
C PRO A 65 4.78 -0.93 -16.72
N HIS A 66 3.87 0.04 -16.73
CA HIS A 66 3.38 0.72 -17.93
C HIS A 66 3.89 2.14 -18.09
N ASP A 67 4.19 2.83 -16.98
CA ASP A 67 4.71 4.19 -16.99
C ASP A 67 5.76 4.37 -15.89
N ARG A 68 6.99 4.63 -16.28
CA ARG A 68 8.14 4.78 -15.39
C ARG A 68 7.99 5.84 -14.31
N ASN A 69 7.22 6.91 -14.58
CA ASN A 69 7.03 8.01 -13.62
C ASN A 69 5.93 7.71 -12.60
N THR A 70 5.15 6.65 -12.86
CA THR A 70 4.04 6.26 -12.01
C THR A 70 4.49 5.32 -10.91
N ILE A 71 4.21 5.73 -9.69
CA ILE A 71 4.39 4.93 -8.49
C ILE A 71 3.08 4.91 -7.69
N TYR A 72 2.87 3.82 -6.97
CA TYR A 72 1.75 3.67 -6.07
C TYR A 72 2.25 3.39 -4.66
N HIS A 73 1.51 3.88 -3.68
CA HIS A 73 1.72 3.58 -2.26
C HIS A 73 0.37 3.35 -1.61
N ALA A 74 0.32 2.52 -0.57
CA ALA A 74 -0.94 2.17 0.07
C ALA A 74 -0.87 2.21 1.60
N GLY A 75 -1.92 2.76 2.17
CA GLY A 75 -2.29 2.65 3.58
C GLY A 75 -3.63 1.93 3.71
N ASN A 76 -4.64 2.55 4.30
CA ASN A 76 -6.02 2.10 4.17
C ASN A 76 -6.66 2.50 2.83
N VAL A 77 -6.02 3.41 2.11
CA VAL A 77 -6.35 3.85 0.74
C VAL A 77 -5.14 3.68 -0.17
N VAL A 78 -5.36 3.73 -1.48
CA VAL A 78 -4.30 3.70 -2.49
C VAL A 78 -4.02 5.12 -2.99
N PHE A 79 -2.74 5.45 -3.06
CA PHE A 79 -2.22 6.70 -3.63
C PHE A 79 -1.50 6.41 -4.94
N LYS A 80 -1.66 7.30 -5.89
CA LYS A 80 -0.94 7.33 -7.18
C LYS A 80 -0.16 8.63 -7.32
N SER A 81 1.08 8.54 -7.74
CA SER A 81 1.88 9.64 -8.24
C SER A 81 2.27 9.37 -9.68
N THR A 82 2.29 10.38 -10.52
CA THR A 82 2.75 10.32 -11.93
C THR A 82 3.97 11.22 -12.18
N ASP A 83 4.60 11.65 -11.09
CA ASP A 83 5.74 12.56 -11.10
C ASP A 83 6.82 12.13 -10.09
N GLU A 84 6.99 10.81 -9.95
CA GLU A 84 8.00 10.20 -9.07
C GLU A 84 7.85 10.62 -7.60
N GLY A 85 6.62 10.80 -7.13
CA GLY A 85 6.31 11.12 -5.74
C GLY A 85 6.34 12.61 -5.39
N GLN A 86 6.45 13.51 -6.36
CA GLN A 86 6.39 14.95 -6.08
C GLN A 86 4.98 15.40 -5.71
N SER A 87 3.97 14.77 -6.31
CA SER A 87 2.58 14.94 -5.94
C SER A 87 1.84 13.60 -5.90
N TRP A 88 0.75 13.55 -5.13
CA TRP A 88 -0.02 12.34 -4.91
C TRP A 88 -1.52 12.60 -5.04
N THR A 89 -2.19 11.65 -5.67
CA THR A 89 -3.66 11.59 -5.75
C THR A 89 -4.15 10.34 -5.05
N THR A 90 -5.16 10.46 -4.19
CA THR A 90 -5.87 9.30 -3.63
C THR A 90 -6.81 8.74 -4.70
N ILE A 91 -6.63 7.47 -5.04
CA ILE A 91 -7.37 6.78 -6.11
C ILE A 91 -8.28 5.66 -5.60
N SER A 92 -8.54 5.62 -4.30
CA SER A 92 -9.50 4.66 -3.73
C SER A 92 -10.25 5.26 -2.54
N PRO A 93 -11.43 4.73 -2.19
CA PRO A 93 -11.95 4.84 -0.84
C PRO A 93 -11.10 4.03 0.14
N ASP A 94 -11.50 3.97 1.43
CA ASP A 94 -10.96 2.97 2.36
C ASP A 94 -11.32 1.57 1.85
N LEU A 95 -10.31 0.75 1.55
CA LEU A 95 -10.48 -0.59 0.97
C LEU A 95 -10.55 -1.70 2.02
N THR A 96 -10.51 -1.33 3.29
CA THR A 96 -10.52 -2.23 4.45
C THR A 96 -11.92 -2.39 5.01
N ARG A 97 -12.08 -3.24 6.05
CA ARG A 97 -13.34 -3.34 6.81
C ARG A 97 -13.60 -2.12 7.68
N ASN A 98 -12.57 -1.31 7.94
CA ASN A 98 -12.62 -0.10 8.75
C ASN A 98 -13.31 -0.30 10.11
N GLU A 99 -12.89 -1.31 10.86
CA GLU A 99 -13.43 -1.70 12.17
C GLU A 99 -12.89 -0.74 13.26
N ILE A 100 -13.54 0.39 13.44
CA ILE A 100 -13.09 1.51 14.31
C ILE A 100 -12.83 1.08 15.75
N ASP A 101 -13.55 0.11 16.26
CA ASP A 101 -13.37 -0.46 17.59
C ASP A 101 -12.01 -1.15 17.78
N LYS A 102 -11.37 -1.53 16.67
CA LYS A 102 -10.01 -2.12 16.65
C LYS A 102 -8.89 -1.09 16.44
N HIS A 103 -9.22 0.18 16.22
CA HIS A 103 -8.26 1.25 15.99
C HIS A 103 -7.80 1.94 17.29
N GLY A 104 -7.57 1.16 18.32
CA GLY A 104 -6.98 1.63 19.58
C GLY A 104 -5.49 1.95 19.45
N PRO A 105 -4.80 2.18 20.58
CA PRO A 105 -3.35 2.38 20.57
C PRO A 105 -2.66 1.19 19.91
N GLY A 106 -1.81 1.45 18.93
CA GLY A 106 -0.96 0.42 18.34
C GLY A 106 -0.05 -0.18 19.41
N GLY A 107 0.19 -1.51 19.32
CA GLY A 107 0.95 -2.25 20.34
C GLY A 107 0.12 -2.82 21.49
N GLY A 108 -1.17 -2.49 21.58
CA GLY A 108 -2.07 -3.15 22.54
C GLY A 108 -2.29 -4.65 22.21
N PRO A 109 -2.45 -5.54 23.21
CA PRO A 109 -2.54 -5.25 24.65
C PRO A 109 -1.19 -5.14 25.37
N TYR A 110 -0.07 -5.25 24.66
CA TYR A 110 1.26 -5.34 25.27
C TYR A 110 1.83 -3.98 25.73
N THR A 111 1.50 -2.91 25.02
CA THR A 111 1.88 -1.55 25.38
C THR A 111 0.69 -0.61 25.24
N ASN A 112 0.73 0.52 25.97
CA ASN A 112 -0.24 1.61 25.81
C ASN A 112 0.25 2.68 24.84
N GLU A 113 1.39 2.44 24.21
CA GLU A 113 2.04 3.39 23.30
C GLU A 113 1.70 3.04 21.86
N ALA A 114 1.29 4.02 21.09
CA ALA A 114 1.09 3.86 19.67
C ALA A 114 2.44 3.85 18.96
N ALA A 115 2.87 2.67 18.51
CA ALA A 115 4.15 2.52 17.80
C ALA A 115 4.10 3.03 16.35
N GLY A 116 2.89 3.29 15.82
CA GLY A 116 2.70 3.82 14.46
C GLY A 116 2.97 2.83 13.33
N GLY A 117 3.40 1.61 13.65
CA GLY A 117 3.69 0.56 12.67
C GLY A 117 2.75 -0.64 12.76
N GLU A 118 1.89 -0.67 13.76
CA GLU A 118 1.02 -1.82 14.08
C GLU A 118 -0.46 -1.47 13.90
N ASN A 119 -0.74 -0.70 12.87
CA ASN A 119 -2.10 -0.33 12.55
C ASN A 119 -2.81 -1.51 11.88
N TYR A 120 -4.04 -1.74 12.28
CA TYR A 120 -4.96 -2.70 11.69
C TYR A 120 -5.92 -2.03 10.71
N ASN A 121 -6.56 -2.81 9.85
CA ASN A 121 -7.35 -2.35 8.71
C ASN A 121 -6.49 -1.52 7.74
N THR A 122 -5.49 -2.16 7.19
CA THR A 122 -4.53 -1.59 6.24
C THR A 122 -4.34 -2.49 5.03
N ILE A 123 -3.90 -1.90 3.93
CA ILE A 123 -3.49 -2.66 2.74
C ILE A 123 -2.09 -3.20 2.99
N THR A 124 -1.94 -4.51 2.87
CA THR A 124 -0.68 -5.24 3.08
C THR A 124 0.02 -5.61 1.78
N TYR A 125 -0.73 -5.67 0.68
CA TYR A 125 -0.20 -5.98 -0.63
C TYR A 125 -0.91 -5.19 -1.72
N LEU A 126 -0.14 -4.71 -2.68
CA LEU A 126 -0.63 -4.00 -3.86
C LEU A 126 0.17 -4.47 -5.08
N THR A 127 -0.50 -4.69 -6.20
CA THR A 127 0.15 -4.99 -7.47
C THR A 127 -0.65 -4.43 -8.63
N GLU A 128 0.03 -3.97 -9.67
CA GLU A 128 -0.58 -3.61 -10.95
C GLU A 128 -0.42 -4.75 -11.95
N SER A 129 -1.44 -5.00 -12.75
CA SER A 129 -1.39 -5.98 -13.83
C SER A 129 -0.32 -5.59 -14.85
N THR A 130 0.49 -6.54 -15.30
CA THR A 130 1.45 -6.33 -16.39
C THR A 130 0.78 -6.37 -17.77
N HIS A 131 -0.49 -6.80 -17.85
CA HIS A 131 -1.24 -6.90 -19.09
C HIS A 131 -1.98 -5.61 -19.47
N GLU A 132 -2.45 -4.87 -18.46
CA GLU A 132 -3.32 -3.72 -18.67
C GLU A 132 -3.05 -2.64 -17.62
N GLU A 133 -2.76 -1.43 -18.10
CA GLU A 133 -2.55 -0.27 -17.25
C GLU A 133 -3.80 0.07 -16.44
N GLY A 134 -3.61 0.41 -15.17
CA GLY A 134 -4.70 0.80 -14.27
C GLY A 134 -5.53 -0.37 -13.72
N VAL A 135 -5.17 -1.62 -14.03
CA VAL A 135 -5.74 -2.78 -13.35
C VAL A 135 -4.89 -3.07 -12.11
N LEU A 136 -5.41 -2.71 -10.93
CA LEU A 136 -4.73 -2.84 -9.65
C LEU A 136 -5.48 -3.83 -8.74
N TRP A 137 -4.69 -4.62 -8.01
CA TRP A 137 -5.17 -5.53 -6.98
C TRP A 137 -4.63 -5.10 -5.63
N ALA A 138 -5.50 -5.01 -4.63
CA ALA A 138 -5.14 -4.66 -3.26
C ALA A 138 -5.63 -5.73 -2.29
N GLY A 139 -4.75 -6.19 -1.42
CA GLY A 139 -5.05 -7.11 -0.34
C GLY A 139 -4.83 -6.47 1.01
N THR A 140 -5.68 -6.81 1.99
CA THR A 140 -5.69 -6.17 3.31
C THR A 140 -5.32 -7.16 4.43
N ASP A 141 -4.96 -6.63 5.59
CA ASP A 141 -4.70 -7.41 6.82
C ASP A 141 -5.96 -7.94 7.49
N ASP A 142 -7.13 -7.47 7.05
CA ASP A 142 -8.44 -7.92 7.51
C ASP A 142 -9.17 -8.85 6.51
N GLY A 143 -8.42 -9.36 5.53
CA GLY A 143 -8.85 -10.44 4.63
C GLY A 143 -9.67 -9.98 3.43
N LEU A 144 -9.66 -8.72 3.05
CA LEU A 144 -10.31 -8.26 1.82
C LEU A 144 -9.36 -8.28 0.64
N LEU A 145 -9.90 -8.69 -0.51
CA LEU A 145 -9.27 -8.60 -1.82
C LEU A 145 -10.09 -7.66 -2.69
N GLN A 146 -9.48 -6.58 -3.14
CA GLN A 146 -10.10 -5.53 -3.94
C GLN A 146 -9.44 -5.42 -5.30
N VAL A 147 -10.19 -5.09 -6.33
CA VAL A 147 -9.66 -4.84 -7.67
C VAL A 147 -10.28 -3.59 -8.28
N THR A 148 -9.46 -2.80 -8.94
CA THR A 148 -9.90 -1.78 -9.89
C THR A 148 -9.50 -2.18 -11.30
N ARG A 149 -10.28 -1.77 -12.30
CA ARG A 149 -10.01 -1.97 -13.73
C ARG A 149 -10.01 -0.66 -14.52
N ASP A 150 -10.07 0.45 -13.83
CA ASP A 150 -10.24 1.79 -14.41
C ASP A 150 -9.36 2.84 -13.70
N GLY A 151 -8.18 2.41 -13.27
CA GLY A 151 -7.19 3.29 -12.66
C GLY A 151 -7.58 3.83 -11.29
N GLY A 152 -8.50 3.14 -10.59
CA GLY A 152 -8.95 3.52 -9.25
C GLY A 152 -10.27 4.29 -9.20
N SER A 153 -10.92 4.53 -10.36
CA SER A 153 -12.22 5.21 -10.38
C SER A 153 -13.31 4.38 -9.70
N ASN A 154 -13.25 3.05 -9.85
CA ASN A 154 -14.13 2.11 -9.17
C ASN A 154 -13.32 0.94 -8.60
N TRP A 155 -13.69 0.49 -7.39
CA TRP A 155 -13.11 -0.67 -6.74
C TRP A 155 -14.18 -1.71 -6.45
N THR A 156 -13.85 -2.97 -6.68
CA THR A 156 -14.74 -4.11 -6.50
C THR A 156 -14.12 -5.08 -5.52
N ASN A 157 -14.88 -5.46 -4.49
CA ASN A 157 -14.49 -6.53 -3.58
C ASN A 157 -14.67 -7.89 -4.30
N VAL A 158 -13.56 -8.58 -4.47
CA VAL A 158 -13.49 -9.91 -5.11
C VAL A 158 -12.97 -10.97 -4.14
N THR A 159 -13.09 -10.74 -2.86
CA THR A 159 -12.66 -11.68 -1.81
C THR A 159 -13.33 -13.03 -2.02
N PRO A 160 -12.56 -14.15 -2.13
CA PRO A 160 -13.12 -15.47 -2.30
C PRO A 160 -14.03 -15.87 -1.14
N VAL A 161 -15.11 -16.60 -1.45
CA VAL A 161 -16.00 -17.13 -0.45
C VAL A 161 -15.22 -18.08 0.48
N GLY A 162 -15.31 -17.84 1.80
CA GLY A 162 -14.62 -18.65 2.81
C GLY A 162 -13.44 -17.93 3.47
N ILE A 163 -12.91 -16.88 2.90
CA ILE A 163 -11.97 -15.99 3.58
C ILE A 163 -12.78 -15.06 4.48
N LYS A 164 -12.69 -15.28 5.78
CA LYS A 164 -13.38 -14.43 6.77
C LYS A 164 -12.45 -13.41 7.40
N ASP A 165 -11.29 -13.88 7.82
CA ASP A 165 -10.23 -13.11 8.44
C ASP A 165 -8.91 -13.65 7.89
N GLY A 166 -7.85 -12.88 7.96
CA GLY A 166 -6.53 -13.28 7.54
C GLY A 166 -5.82 -12.17 6.77
N ILE A 167 -4.52 -12.26 6.73
CA ILE A 167 -3.69 -11.29 6.03
C ILE A 167 -3.54 -11.73 4.58
N ILE A 168 -3.91 -10.88 3.63
CA ILE A 168 -3.54 -11.08 2.23
C ILE A 168 -2.06 -10.76 2.09
N ASN A 169 -1.25 -11.79 2.13
CA ASN A 169 0.21 -11.65 2.22
C ASN A 169 0.89 -11.43 0.86
N SER A 170 0.31 -11.96 -0.21
CA SER A 170 0.83 -11.78 -1.56
C SER A 170 -0.26 -11.94 -2.60
N ILE A 171 -0.12 -11.21 -3.69
CA ILE A 171 -0.98 -11.30 -4.88
C ILE A 171 -0.07 -11.35 -6.11
N GLU A 172 -0.20 -12.40 -6.90
CA GLU A 172 0.51 -12.55 -8.16
C GLU A 172 -0.48 -12.60 -9.30
N VAL A 173 -0.48 -11.58 -10.16
CA VAL A 173 -1.31 -11.57 -11.36
C VAL A 173 -0.76 -12.61 -12.33
N SER A 174 -1.63 -13.44 -12.88
CA SER A 174 -1.20 -14.49 -13.80
C SER A 174 -0.54 -13.88 -15.04
N PRO A 175 0.68 -14.32 -15.42
CA PRO A 175 1.33 -13.84 -16.62
C PRO A 175 0.68 -14.33 -17.91
N HIS A 176 -0.27 -15.28 -17.82
CA HIS A 176 -0.92 -15.90 -18.96
C HIS A 176 -2.39 -15.53 -19.11
N ASN A 177 -3.01 -15.04 -18.04
CA ASN A 177 -4.43 -14.72 -18.04
C ASN A 177 -4.67 -13.40 -17.27
N PRO A 178 -5.01 -12.30 -17.96
CA PRO A 178 -5.20 -10.99 -17.34
C PRO A 178 -6.36 -10.93 -16.34
N THR A 179 -7.23 -11.94 -16.34
CA THR A 179 -8.39 -11.97 -15.43
C THR A 179 -8.16 -12.83 -14.18
N ALA A 180 -6.98 -13.44 -14.06
CA ALA A 180 -6.65 -14.35 -12.96
C ALA A 180 -5.49 -13.82 -12.11
N ALA A 181 -5.58 -14.07 -10.80
CA ALA A 181 -4.49 -13.83 -9.86
C ALA A 181 -4.40 -14.98 -8.85
N TYR A 182 -3.20 -15.23 -8.37
CA TYR A 182 -2.93 -16.13 -7.25
C TYR A 182 -2.82 -15.30 -5.98
N VAL A 183 -3.48 -15.72 -4.91
CA VAL A 183 -3.53 -14.99 -3.65
C VAL A 183 -3.08 -15.90 -2.51
N VAL A 184 -2.15 -15.43 -1.71
CA VAL A 184 -1.68 -16.09 -0.50
C VAL A 184 -2.32 -15.42 0.71
N VAL A 185 -2.99 -16.21 1.53
CA VAL A 185 -3.65 -15.77 2.77
C VAL A 185 -2.97 -16.46 3.96
N MET A 186 -2.67 -15.69 4.99
CA MET A 186 -2.08 -16.15 6.25
C MET A 186 -3.06 -16.00 7.39
#